data_d027d955025cd48c3ffb32c45bb1da92
#
_entry.id   d027d955025cd48c3ffb32c45bb1da92
#
_cell.length_a   1.000
_cell.length_b   1.000
_cell.length_c   1.000
_cell.angle_alpha   90.00
_cell.angle_beta   90.00
_cell.angle_gamma   90.00
#
_symmetry.space_group_name_H-M   'P 1'
#
loop_
_entity.id
_entity.type
_entity.pdbx_description
1 polymer ?
#
loop_
_entity_poly.entity_id
_entity_poly.type
_entity_poly.pdbx_seq_one_letter_code
_entity_poly.pdbx_strand_id
1 'polypeptide(L)'
;MGYGSTCDAYHVTAPAPGGDSAANAIKQSLCGIKDIAAEEVYINAHGTSTPLNDKTETTAIKKAFGEDAYKVHISSTKSMTGHMLGAAGAAEAIAAILALSENTVPPTIGYKVPDEECDLDYTPNKALKTNISTVLSVSLGFGGHNACLAFGRGE
;
A
#
# COMPACT_ATOMS: atom_id res chain seq x y z
N MET A 1 -16.10 2.59 -0.92
CA MET A 1 -15.17 1.60 -1.49
C MET A 1 -14.79 2.00 -2.89
N GLY A 2 -13.53 1.78 -3.28
CA GLY A 2 -12.98 2.20 -4.56
C GLY A 2 -12.03 1.17 -5.17
N TYR A 3 -11.76 1.36 -6.44
CA TYR A 3 -10.86 0.53 -7.23
C TYR A 3 -10.06 1.40 -8.19
N GLY A 4 -8.77 1.16 -8.30
CA GLY A 4 -7.89 1.77 -9.29
C GLY A 4 -7.09 0.71 -10.03
N SER A 5 -6.95 0.89 -11.34
CA SER A 5 -6.16 -0.01 -12.18
C SER A 5 -5.46 0.77 -13.29
N THR A 6 -4.15 0.57 -13.40
CA THR A 6 -3.30 1.23 -14.41
C THR A 6 -2.26 0.24 -14.94
N CYS A 7 -1.57 0.64 -15.99
CA CYS A 7 -0.45 -0.11 -16.53
C CYS A 7 0.73 0.81 -16.84
N ASP A 8 1.93 0.39 -16.46
CA ASP A 8 3.16 1.15 -16.71
C ASP A 8 3.53 1.25 -18.18
N ALA A 9 3.25 0.18 -18.96
CA ALA A 9 3.70 0.04 -20.35
C ALA A 9 5.22 0.31 -20.54
N TYR A 10 6.02 -0.15 -19.56
CA TYR A 10 7.45 0.15 -19.49
C TYR A 10 8.32 -1.09 -19.69
N HIS A 11 8.20 -2.09 -18.82
CA HIS A 11 9.07 -3.27 -18.82
C HIS A 11 8.30 -4.51 -18.36
N VAL A 12 8.76 -5.69 -18.74
CA VAL A 12 8.07 -6.96 -18.44
C VAL A 12 8.03 -7.25 -16.91
N THR A 13 9.10 -6.91 -16.18
CA THR A 13 9.20 -7.23 -14.75
C THR A 13 9.56 -6.06 -13.85
N ALA A 14 10.17 -4.99 -14.39
CA ALA A 14 10.57 -3.82 -13.60
C ALA A 14 9.44 -2.79 -13.56
N PRO A 15 9.17 -2.17 -12.41
CA PRO A 15 8.24 -1.04 -12.33
C PRO A 15 8.79 0.16 -13.11
N ALA A 16 7.90 1.00 -13.64
CA ALA A 16 8.32 2.23 -14.30
C ALA A 16 8.98 3.18 -13.29
N PRO A 17 10.13 3.78 -13.63
CA PRO A 17 10.77 4.77 -12.77
C PRO A 17 9.80 5.90 -12.40
N GLY A 18 9.82 6.29 -11.12
CA GLY A 18 8.98 7.37 -10.62
C GLY A 18 7.58 6.96 -10.16
N GLY A 19 7.08 5.76 -10.47
CA GLY A 19 5.85 5.21 -9.89
C GLY A 19 4.55 5.94 -10.24
N ASP A 20 4.50 6.69 -11.36
CA ASP A 20 3.34 7.52 -11.71
C ASP A 20 2.07 6.68 -11.93
N SER A 21 2.20 5.54 -12.60
CA SER A 21 1.06 4.66 -12.84
C SER A 21 0.53 4.04 -11.53
N ALA A 22 1.42 3.60 -10.64
CA ALA A 22 1.03 3.10 -9.32
C ALA A 22 0.36 4.20 -8.48
N ALA A 23 0.90 5.43 -8.48
CA ALA A 23 0.27 6.57 -7.83
C ALA A 23 -1.14 6.87 -8.39
N ASN A 24 -1.30 6.77 -9.70
CA ASN A 24 -2.60 6.96 -10.34
C ASN A 24 -3.59 5.84 -9.96
N ALA A 25 -3.17 4.59 -9.82
CA ALA A 25 -4.03 3.52 -9.34
C ALA A 25 -4.52 3.80 -7.91
N ILE A 26 -3.63 4.27 -7.01
CA ILE A 26 -4.00 4.69 -5.66
C ILE A 26 -5.02 5.85 -5.71
N LYS A 27 -4.75 6.92 -6.48
CA LYS A 27 -5.67 8.06 -6.61
C LYS A 27 -7.03 7.65 -7.17
N GLN A 28 -7.06 6.76 -8.16
CA GLN A 28 -8.31 6.23 -8.72
C GLN A 28 -9.13 5.49 -7.67
N SER A 29 -8.49 4.68 -6.83
CA SER A 29 -9.19 3.92 -5.78
C SER A 29 -9.81 4.82 -4.71
N LEU A 30 -9.28 6.02 -4.52
CA LEU A 30 -9.78 7.02 -3.58
C LEU A 30 -10.79 8.00 -4.22
N CYS A 31 -10.98 7.94 -5.55
CA CYS A 31 -11.86 8.85 -6.26
C CYS A 31 -13.32 8.71 -5.78
N GLY A 32 -13.89 9.83 -5.33
CA GLY A 32 -15.26 9.86 -4.81
C GLY A 32 -15.40 9.54 -3.32
N ILE A 33 -14.35 9.11 -2.65
CA ILE A 33 -14.33 9.00 -1.20
C ILE A 33 -14.04 10.39 -0.62
N LYS A 34 -14.92 10.89 0.23
CA LYS A 34 -14.81 12.22 0.85
C LYS A 34 -14.25 12.14 2.26
N ASP A 35 -13.67 13.24 2.71
CA ASP A 35 -13.28 13.46 4.11
C ASP A 35 -12.29 12.39 4.64
N ILE A 36 -11.32 11.98 3.81
CA ILE A 36 -10.28 11.04 4.21
C ILE A 36 -9.25 11.78 5.06
N ALA A 37 -9.18 11.45 6.34
CA ALA A 37 -8.09 11.86 7.22
C ALA A 37 -6.88 10.94 6.99
N ALA A 38 -5.74 11.48 6.60
CA ALA A 38 -4.57 10.68 6.24
C ALA A 38 -4.06 9.81 7.41
N GLU A 39 -4.15 10.31 8.63
CA GLU A 39 -3.82 9.61 9.88
C GLU A 39 -4.74 8.43 10.20
N GLU A 40 -5.85 8.28 9.49
CA GLU A 40 -6.79 7.16 9.59
C GLU A 40 -6.71 6.21 8.38
N VAL A 41 -5.75 6.43 7.49
CA VAL A 41 -5.51 5.57 6.33
C VAL A 41 -4.46 4.53 6.66
N TYR A 42 -4.77 3.27 6.37
CA TYR A 42 -3.80 2.18 6.35
C TYR A 42 -3.60 1.66 4.93
N ILE A 43 -2.36 1.49 4.51
CA ILE A 43 -1.95 0.92 3.21
C ILE A 43 -1.27 -0.42 3.46
N ASN A 44 -1.91 -1.51 3.02
CA ASN A 44 -1.22 -2.78 2.85
C ASN A 44 -0.50 -2.74 1.50
N ALA A 45 0.79 -2.46 1.56
CA ALA A 45 1.63 -2.24 0.40
C ALA A 45 1.96 -3.54 -0.33
N HIS A 46 2.27 -3.45 -1.61
CA HIS A 46 2.85 -4.56 -2.35
C HIS A 46 4.15 -5.05 -1.70
N GLY A 47 5.05 -4.16 -1.35
CA GLY A 47 6.16 -4.33 -0.41
C GLY A 47 6.88 -5.67 -0.49
N THR A 48 7.48 -5.99 -1.64
CA THR A 48 8.16 -7.28 -1.88
C THR A 48 9.55 -7.38 -1.27
N SER A 49 10.04 -6.32 -0.65
CA SER A 49 11.42 -6.22 -0.16
C SER A 49 12.45 -6.36 -1.28
N THR A 50 12.17 -5.78 -2.42
CA THR A 50 13.10 -5.69 -3.55
C THR A 50 13.47 -4.23 -3.80
N PRO A 51 14.77 -3.94 -4.14
CA PRO A 51 15.25 -2.56 -4.24
C PRO A 51 14.45 -1.68 -5.19
N LEU A 52 14.00 -2.21 -6.34
CA LEU A 52 13.24 -1.43 -7.32
C LEU A 52 11.78 -1.22 -6.87
N ASN A 53 11.15 -2.25 -6.33
CA ASN A 53 9.74 -2.15 -5.93
C ASN A 53 9.56 -1.17 -4.78
N ASP A 54 10.28 -1.37 -3.68
CA ASP A 54 10.00 -0.65 -2.43
C ASP A 54 10.25 0.85 -2.60
N LYS A 55 11.32 1.24 -3.29
CA LYS A 55 11.61 2.62 -3.67
C LYS A 55 10.54 3.22 -4.57
N THR A 56 10.13 2.48 -5.60
CA THR A 56 9.12 2.97 -6.56
C THR A 56 7.76 3.11 -5.88
N GLU A 57 7.37 2.15 -5.06
CA GLU A 57 6.12 2.19 -4.30
C GLU A 57 6.10 3.33 -3.28
N THR A 58 7.20 3.57 -2.56
CA THR A 58 7.37 4.72 -1.68
C THR A 58 7.12 6.03 -2.44
N THR A 59 7.74 6.16 -3.61
CA THR A 59 7.55 7.34 -4.47
C THR A 59 6.10 7.47 -4.94
N ALA A 60 5.46 6.35 -5.29
CA ALA A 60 4.06 6.34 -5.71
C ALA A 60 3.11 6.78 -4.60
N ILE A 61 3.32 6.31 -3.36
CA ILE A 61 2.54 6.71 -2.19
C ILE A 61 2.72 8.21 -1.93
N LYS A 62 3.95 8.73 -1.97
CA LYS A 62 4.21 10.17 -1.84
C LYS A 62 3.51 10.99 -2.92
N LYS A 63 3.51 10.54 -4.18
CA LYS A 63 2.79 11.21 -5.26
C LYS A 63 1.26 11.15 -5.11
N ALA A 64 0.76 10.08 -4.50
CA ALA A 64 -0.68 9.93 -4.29
C ALA A 64 -1.21 10.85 -3.18
N PHE A 65 -0.50 10.94 -2.07
CA PHE A 65 -0.91 11.64 -0.85
C PHE A 65 -0.23 13.02 -0.65
N GLY A 66 0.84 13.35 -1.41
CA GLY A 66 1.62 14.57 -1.17
C GLY A 66 2.26 14.57 0.21
N GLU A 67 2.18 15.70 0.91
CA GLU A 67 2.72 15.85 2.27
C GLU A 67 2.01 14.93 3.30
N ASP A 68 0.78 14.55 3.03
CA ASP A 68 0.03 13.63 3.89
C ASP A 68 0.56 12.18 3.84
N ALA A 69 1.45 11.85 2.90
CA ALA A 69 2.11 10.53 2.85
C ALA A 69 2.86 10.17 4.13
N TYR A 70 3.33 11.16 4.88
CA TYR A 70 4.02 10.95 6.15
C TYR A 70 3.08 10.71 7.35
N LYS A 71 1.76 10.81 7.13
CA LYS A 71 0.74 10.58 8.16
C LYS A 71 0.05 9.23 7.99
N VAL A 72 0.07 8.66 6.77
CA VAL A 72 -0.57 7.37 6.52
C VAL A 72 0.22 6.23 7.16
N HIS A 73 -0.48 5.21 7.62
CA HIS A 73 0.12 4.00 8.14
C HIS A 73 0.35 3.01 7.01
N ILE A 74 1.55 2.43 6.93
CA ILE A 74 1.90 1.49 5.88
C ILE A 74 2.45 0.22 6.50
N SER A 75 2.15 -0.94 5.94
CA SER A 75 2.92 -2.16 6.19
C SER A 75 2.83 -3.10 5.00
N SER A 76 3.73 -4.08 4.93
CA SER A 76 3.62 -5.20 4.00
C SER A 76 3.39 -6.49 4.75
N THR A 77 2.20 -7.06 4.61
CA THR A 77 1.88 -8.38 5.19
C THR A 77 2.68 -9.51 4.55
N LYS A 78 3.29 -9.29 3.38
CA LYS A 78 4.24 -10.24 2.77
C LYS A 78 5.44 -10.53 3.66
N SER A 79 5.79 -9.62 4.57
CA SER A 79 6.83 -9.88 5.58
C SER A 79 6.51 -11.08 6.48
N MET A 80 5.21 -11.40 6.66
CA MET A 80 4.71 -12.52 7.48
C MET A 80 4.27 -13.71 6.64
N THR A 81 3.62 -13.47 5.50
CA THR A 81 2.99 -14.53 4.68
C THR A 81 3.87 -15.03 3.53
N GLY A 82 4.91 -14.26 3.17
CA GLY A 82 5.60 -14.43 1.89
C GLY A 82 4.75 -13.92 0.71
N HIS A 83 5.33 -13.94 -0.48
CA HIS A 83 4.63 -13.56 -1.69
C HIS A 83 3.79 -14.74 -2.23
N MET A 84 2.48 -14.66 -2.05
CA MET A 84 1.54 -15.73 -2.42
C MET A 84 1.13 -15.70 -3.90
N LEU A 85 1.86 -14.98 -4.76
CA LEU A 85 1.62 -14.88 -6.21
C LEU A 85 0.16 -14.51 -6.52
N GLY A 86 -0.54 -15.33 -7.29
CA GLY A 86 -1.94 -15.08 -7.65
C GLY A 86 -2.93 -15.01 -6.48
N ALA A 87 -2.57 -15.54 -5.31
CA ALA A 87 -3.39 -15.43 -4.10
C ALA A 87 -3.08 -14.20 -3.25
N ALA A 88 -1.97 -13.49 -3.52
CA ALA A 88 -1.50 -12.37 -2.68
C ALA A 88 -2.56 -11.28 -2.54
N GLY A 89 -3.12 -10.80 -3.65
CA GLY A 89 -4.09 -9.70 -3.61
C GLY A 89 -5.33 -10.01 -2.78
N ALA A 90 -5.86 -11.25 -2.83
CA ALA A 90 -7.01 -11.66 -2.03
C ALA A 90 -6.65 -11.75 -0.54
N ALA A 91 -5.51 -12.38 -0.21
CA ALA A 91 -5.06 -12.49 1.18
C ALA A 91 -4.78 -11.11 1.80
N GLU A 92 -4.16 -10.22 1.04
CA GLU A 92 -3.84 -8.86 1.45
C GLU A 92 -5.09 -7.98 1.61
N ALA A 93 -6.08 -8.13 0.74
CA ALA A 93 -7.38 -7.47 0.90
C ALA A 93 -8.10 -7.92 2.18
N ILE A 94 -8.08 -9.22 2.49
CA ILE A 94 -8.64 -9.75 3.74
C ILE A 94 -7.90 -9.17 4.95
N ALA A 95 -6.56 -9.15 4.91
CA ALA A 95 -5.76 -8.58 5.99
C ALA A 95 -6.06 -7.08 6.20
N ALA A 96 -6.23 -6.32 5.11
CA ALA A 96 -6.61 -4.91 5.15
C ALA A 96 -8.00 -4.71 5.78
N ILE A 97 -8.98 -5.52 5.40
CA ILE A 97 -10.33 -5.47 5.97
C ILE A 97 -10.31 -5.81 7.47
N LEU A 98 -9.52 -6.82 7.87
CA LEU A 98 -9.35 -7.16 9.29
C LEU A 98 -8.68 -6.02 10.07
N ALA A 99 -7.66 -5.37 9.49
CA ALA A 99 -7.03 -4.20 10.09
C ALA A 99 -8.03 -3.07 10.33
N LEU A 100 -8.91 -2.80 9.35
CA LEU A 100 -10.00 -1.84 9.47
C LEU A 100 -10.98 -2.21 10.60
N SER A 101 -11.40 -3.47 10.65
CA SER A 101 -12.35 -3.96 11.65
C SER A 101 -11.81 -3.89 13.08
N GLU A 102 -10.53 -4.24 13.25
CA GLU A 102 -9.86 -4.33 14.54
C GLU A 102 -9.15 -3.03 14.98
N ASN A 103 -9.15 -1.99 14.15
CA ASN A 103 -8.37 -0.76 14.37
C ASN A 103 -6.89 -1.08 14.69
N THR A 104 -6.29 -1.96 13.91
CA THR A 104 -4.94 -2.45 14.15
C THR A 104 -4.17 -2.57 12.84
N VAL A 105 -3.12 -1.79 12.69
CA VAL A 105 -2.19 -1.91 11.57
C VAL A 105 -1.26 -3.10 11.85
N PRO A 106 -1.23 -4.13 10.99
CA PRO A 106 -0.28 -5.23 11.13
C PRO A 106 1.15 -4.75 10.84
N PRO A 107 2.18 -5.34 11.46
CA PRO A 107 3.54 -4.86 11.27
C PRO A 107 4.19 -5.34 9.98
N THR A 108 5.20 -4.61 9.51
CA THR A 108 6.24 -5.14 8.64
C THR A 108 7.30 -5.79 9.53
N ILE A 109 7.32 -7.12 9.62
CA ILE A 109 8.29 -7.83 10.47
C ILE A 109 9.64 -7.98 9.77
N GLY A 110 10.71 -8.17 10.57
CA GLY A 110 12.07 -8.35 10.05
C GLY A 110 12.75 -7.06 9.62
N TYR A 111 12.14 -5.90 9.87
CA TYR A 111 12.74 -4.59 9.61
C TYR A 111 13.91 -4.33 10.57
N LYS A 112 15.12 -4.16 10.03
CA LYS A 112 16.36 -4.02 10.83
C LYS A 112 17.12 -2.74 10.52
N VAL A 113 17.17 -2.34 9.26
CA VAL A 113 17.96 -1.19 8.79
C VAL A 113 17.06 -0.28 7.99
N PRO A 114 16.95 1.00 8.38
CA PRO A 114 16.25 2.01 7.59
C PRO A 114 16.91 2.19 6.22
N ASP A 115 16.09 2.48 5.21
CA ASP A 115 16.53 2.86 3.86
C ASP A 115 16.12 4.31 3.62
N GLU A 116 17.08 5.18 3.27
CA GLU A 116 16.82 6.60 3.03
C GLU A 116 15.88 6.85 1.83
N GLU A 117 15.81 5.91 0.89
CA GLU A 117 14.89 6.00 -0.25
C GLU A 117 13.48 5.48 0.08
N CYS A 118 13.31 4.87 1.27
CA CYS A 118 12.06 4.34 1.82
C CYS A 118 11.80 4.97 3.19
N ASP A 119 11.53 6.27 3.24
CA ASP A 119 11.50 7.12 4.44
C ASP A 119 10.10 7.34 5.04
N LEU A 120 9.10 6.54 4.63
CA LEU A 120 7.76 6.55 5.23
C LEU A 120 7.68 5.63 6.46
N ASP A 121 6.59 5.71 7.21
CA ASP A 121 6.35 4.80 8.34
C ASP A 121 5.77 3.47 7.87
N TYR A 122 6.60 2.43 7.86
CA TYR A 122 6.23 1.07 7.46
C TYR A 122 5.78 0.20 8.63
N THR A 123 5.41 0.76 9.76
CA THR A 123 4.96 0.05 10.98
C THR A 123 5.93 -1.07 11.36
N PRO A 124 7.20 -0.76 11.69
CA PRO A 124 8.24 -1.79 11.83
C PRO A 124 8.04 -2.70 13.05
N ASN A 125 8.06 -4.00 12.82
CA ASN A 125 8.16 -5.08 13.80
C ASN A 125 7.05 -5.22 14.86
N LYS A 126 6.21 -4.19 15.08
CA LYS A 126 5.13 -4.22 16.08
C LYS A 126 3.84 -3.68 15.47
N ALA A 127 2.74 -4.36 15.73
CA ALA A 127 1.42 -3.88 15.35
C ALA A 127 1.09 -2.55 16.06
N LEU A 128 0.40 -1.67 15.37
CA LEU A 128 -0.03 -0.37 15.87
C LEU A 128 -1.56 -0.36 16.05
N LYS A 129 -2.02 -0.06 17.26
CA LYS A 129 -3.42 0.26 17.55
C LYS A 129 -3.67 1.73 17.23
N THR A 130 -4.54 2.00 16.26
CA THR A 130 -4.92 3.37 15.88
C THR A 130 -6.30 3.36 15.24
N ASN A 131 -6.95 4.52 15.18
CA ASN A 131 -8.22 4.63 14.47
C ASN A 131 -7.97 4.50 12.96
N ILE A 132 -8.69 3.59 12.30
CA ILE A 132 -8.61 3.35 10.86
C ILE A 132 -10.01 3.50 10.28
N SER A 133 -10.18 4.44 9.36
CA SER A 133 -11.43 4.66 8.61
C SER A 133 -11.36 4.15 7.17
N THR A 134 -10.15 4.14 6.59
CA THR A 134 -9.92 3.73 5.20
C THR A 134 -8.69 2.82 5.10
N VAL A 135 -8.81 1.73 4.38
CA VAL A 135 -7.68 0.85 4.08
C VAL A 135 -7.50 0.66 2.59
N LEU A 136 -6.25 0.63 2.16
CA LEU A 136 -5.86 0.36 0.79
C LEU A 136 -5.10 -0.97 0.72
N SER A 137 -5.36 -1.75 -0.32
CA SER A 137 -4.55 -2.92 -0.68
C SER A 137 -3.95 -2.68 -2.06
N VAL A 138 -2.62 -2.56 -2.11
CA VAL A 138 -1.88 -2.22 -3.33
C VAL A 138 -1.20 -3.47 -3.88
N SER A 139 -1.34 -3.69 -5.17
CA SER A 139 -0.70 -4.81 -5.88
C SER A 139 -0.02 -4.30 -7.14
N LEU A 140 1.29 -4.56 -7.24
CA LEU A 140 2.10 -4.23 -8.40
C LEU A 140 2.55 -5.55 -9.04
N GLY A 141 2.20 -5.76 -10.31
CA GLY A 141 2.43 -7.02 -11.00
C GLY A 141 3.36 -6.89 -12.19
N PHE A 142 4.00 -8.00 -12.58
CA PHE A 142 4.76 -8.08 -13.82
C PHE A 142 3.89 -7.71 -15.03
N GLY A 143 4.51 -7.17 -16.07
CA GLY A 143 3.81 -6.54 -17.18
C GLY A 143 3.44 -5.08 -16.90
N GLY A 144 3.80 -4.55 -15.71
CA GLY A 144 3.50 -3.18 -15.31
C GLY A 144 2.06 -3.00 -14.82
N HIS A 145 1.39 -4.06 -14.39
CA HIS A 145 0.05 -3.97 -13.85
C HIS A 145 0.06 -3.38 -12.44
N ASN A 146 -0.72 -2.34 -12.21
CA ASN A 146 -0.90 -1.73 -10.90
C ASN A 146 -2.39 -1.77 -10.55
N ALA A 147 -2.71 -2.25 -9.36
CA ALA A 147 -4.07 -2.30 -8.85
C ALA A 147 -4.11 -1.80 -7.40
N CYS A 148 -5.15 -1.08 -7.06
CA CYS A 148 -5.43 -0.65 -5.70
C CYS A 148 -6.91 -0.85 -5.38
N LEU A 149 -7.19 -1.52 -4.27
CA LEU A 149 -8.53 -1.63 -3.69
C LEU A 149 -8.62 -0.71 -2.48
N ALA A 150 -9.69 0.05 -2.36
CA ALA A 150 -9.99 0.84 -1.18
C ALA A 150 -11.24 0.30 -0.47
N PHE A 151 -11.14 0.12 0.84
CA PHE A 151 -12.24 -0.28 1.70
C PHE A 151 -12.44 0.75 2.81
N GLY A 152 -13.66 0.98 3.20
CA GLY A 152 -14.06 1.83 4.32
C GLY A 152 -15.14 1.14 5.13
N ARG A 153 -15.45 1.68 6.30
CA ARG A 153 -16.59 1.22 7.10
C ARG A 153 -17.88 1.55 6.36
N GLY A 154 -18.80 0.60 6.27
CA GLY A 154 -20.16 0.87 5.82
C GLY A 154 -20.90 1.75 6.84
N GLU A 155 -21.83 2.57 6.35
CA GLU A 155 -22.80 3.27 7.19
C GLU A 155 -23.73 2.29 7.90
#